data_23abc7cece42a09e412d390e311fecba
#
_entry.id   23abc7cece42a09e412d390e311fecba
#
_cell.length_a   1.000
_cell.length_b   1.000
_cell.length_c   1.000
_cell.angle_alpha   90.00
_cell.angle_beta   90.00
_cell.angle_gamma   90.00
#
_symmetry.space_group_name_H-M   'P 1'
#
loop_
_entity.id
_entity.type
_entity.pdbx_description
1 polymer ?
#
loop_
_entity_poly.entity_id
_entity_poly.type
_entity_poly.pdbx_seq_one_letter_code
_entity_poly.pdbx_strand_id
1 'polypeptide(L)'
;MPVAPASLAIPGFTAYAEPDPEAFEIPATDPIQGWSDSKTTIAWYGLIRTPGKLDVAVRLHLPTGAQSRLSMKVGDHELKSKTVRGADGMVTVSFGSLNIEQAGGYRFALSGVKKSGQDFAEIDSLILTGPAVKNALFNLTPQRGAPSVHLNFSLPDGVQAKWFYNEVTVKTDPVWSYYEACGFARGYFGIQVNSPTERRIIFSVWDSGTEPTDRDKVSAENQVQLIAKGPDVFVSGFGNEGTGGHSHLIYPWKTGETYRFLVSAQPEGNSTIYTGYFYFPEKHAWGLIASFRAPKDGGYLRHLYSFNEDFEGSNGQQRRLAEFGNQWIKTTDDKWMELTKARFTHTARGIYKDRLDRGAGVIGDRFYLTNGGFKAESIEFNDEISRPASGHIPDVELPVDADKQ
;
A
#
# COMPACT_ATOMS: atom_id res chain seq x y z
N MET A 1 44.74 17.04 5.60
CA MET A 1 44.27 15.81 6.29
C MET A 1 43.37 15.09 5.31
N PRO A 2 43.48 13.77 5.09
CA PRO A 2 42.54 13.05 4.28
C PRO A 2 41.15 13.17 4.91
N VAL A 3 40.16 13.61 4.13
CA VAL A 3 38.75 13.66 4.56
C VAL A 3 38.33 12.22 4.88
N ALA A 4 37.79 11.99 6.08
CA ALA A 4 37.27 10.68 6.44
C ALA A 4 36.25 10.23 5.37
N PRO A 5 36.27 8.96 4.94
CA PRO A 5 35.34 8.47 3.95
C PRO A 5 33.91 8.66 4.45
N ALA A 6 33.00 9.05 3.55
CA ALA A 6 31.60 9.18 3.88
C ALA A 6 31.10 7.83 4.47
N SER A 7 30.36 7.90 5.57
CA SER A 7 29.80 6.73 6.28
C SER A 7 28.33 6.95 6.52
N LEU A 8 27.54 5.88 6.38
CA LEU A 8 26.10 5.86 6.64
C LEU A 8 25.75 4.60 7.43
N ALA A 9 25.10 4.78 8.57
CA ALA A 9 24.50 3.70 9.36
C ALA A 9 22.99 3.68 9.08
N ILE A 10 22.50 2.56 8.56
CA ILE A 10 21.09 2.33 8.24
C ILE A 10 20.54 1.40 9.33
N PRO A 11 19.57 1.87 10.14
CA PRO A 11 19.07 1.10 11.27
C PRO A 11 18.45 -0.24 10.85
N GLY A 12 18.55 -1.24 11.74
CA GLY A 12 17.91 -2.54 11.56
C GLY A 12 16.38 -2.44 11.44
N PHE A 13 15.77 -1.57 12.22
CA PHE A 13 14.32 -1.36 12.20
C PHE A 13 13.76 -0.77 10.88
N THR A 14 14.62 -0.41 9.92
CA THR A 14 14.20 0.00 8.58
C THR A 14 14.32 -1.12 7.54
N ALA A 15 14.80 -2.30 7.95
CA ALA A 15 14.90 -3.47 7.09
C ALA A 15 13.55 -4.17 6.93
N TYR A 16 13.56 -5.17 6.07
CA TYR A 16 12.41 -6.04 5.77
C TYR A 16 12.80 -7.50 6.01
N ALA A 17 11.87 -8.28 6.57
CA ALA A 17 11.95 -9.73 6.55
C ALA A 17 11.44 -10.26 5.20
N GLU A 18 12.18 -11.16 4.59
CA GLU A 18 11.87 -11.71 3.27
C GLU A 18 12.13 -13.22 3.20
N PRO A 19 11.27 -13.98 2.49
CA PRO A 19 10.11 -13.55 1.71
C PRO A 19 8.88 -13.24 2.57
N ASP A 20 8.81 -13.75 3.79
CA ASP A 20 7.71 -13.56 4.71
C ASP A 20 7.96 -12.33 5.60
N PRO A 21 7.14 -11.27 5.47
CA PRO A 21 7.31 -10.05 6.27
C PRO A 21 7.02 -10.25 7.76
N GLU A 22 6.36 -11.34 8.14
CA GLU A 22 6.02 -11.69 9.53
C GLU A 22 6.96 -12.75 10.14
N ALA A 23 8.02 -13.14 9.43
CA ALA A 23 8.93 -14.22 9.88
C ALA A 23 9.62 -13.94 11.23
N PHE A 24 9.76 -12.68 11.61
CA PHE A 24 10.20 -12.19 12.92
C PHE A 24 9.76 -10.73 13.12
N GLU A 25 9.64 -10.33 14.37
CA GLU A 25 9.29 -8.96 14.72
C GLU A 25 10.46 -8.00 14.42
N ILE A 26 10.16 -6.92 13.70
CA ILE A 26 11.08 -5.80 13.52
C ILE A 26 10.59 -4.66 14.40
N PRO A 27 11.28 -4.36 15.52
CA PRO A 27 10.87 -3.32 16.44
C PRO A 27 10.98 -1.93 15.82
N ALA A 28 10.31 -0.95 16.41
CA ALA A 28 10.32 0.43 15.87
C ALA A 28 11.67 1.14 16.04
N THR A 29 12.47 0.81 17.07
CA THR A 29 13.70 1.53 17.42
C THR A 29 14.86 0.63 17.86
N ASP A 30 14.57 -0.59 18.30
CA ASP A 30 15.57 -1.52 18.84
C ASP A 30 16.20 -2.39 17.74
N PRO A 31 17.31 -3.09 18.03
CA PRO A 31 17.86 -4.09 17.15
C PRO A 31 16.85 -5.21 16.81
N ILE A 32 16.94 -5.74 15.60
CA ILE A 32 16.15 -6.92 15.19
C ILE A 32 16.60 -8.12 16.03
N GLN A 33 15.63 -8.84 16.61
CA GLN A 33 15.84 -10.04 17.42
C GLN A 33 15.02 -11.22 16.87
N GLY A 34 15.30 -12.43 17.36
CA GLY A 34 14.52 -13.63 17.01
C GLY A 34 14.78 -14.17 15.59
N TRP A 35 15.79 -13.67 14.89
CA TRP A 35 16.13 -14.17 13.55
C TRP A 35 16.77 -15.56 13.60
N SER A 36 15.95 -16.59 13.45
CA SER A 36 16.35 -17.98 13.62
C SER A 36 16.28 -18.84 12.35
N ASP A 37 15.45 -18.49 11.38
CA ASP A 37 15.28 -19.27 10.13
C ASP A 37 16.26 -18.81 9.05
N SER A 38 17.04 -19.76 8.49
CA SER A 38 17.96 -19.53 7.38
C SER A 38 17.29 -19.22 6.04
N LYS A 39 15.98 -19.49 5.91
CA LYS A 39 15.20 -19.13 4.73
C LYS A 39 14.80 -17.68 4.73
N THR A 40 14.84 -17.04 5.89
CA THR A 40 14.50 -15.62 6.04
C THR A 40 15.73 -14.75 5.92
N THR A 41 15.64 -13.75 5.08
CA THR A 41 16.68 -12.75 4.82
C THR A 41 16.26 -11.41 5.43
N ILE A 42 17.21 -10.69 6.03
CA ILE A 42 17.06 -9.30 6.45
C ILE A 42 17.54 -8.42 5.29
N ALA A 43 16.64 -7.60 4.71
CA ALA A 43 16.95 -6.81 3.54
C ALA A 43 16.74 -5.31 3.76
N TRP A 44 17.72 -4.49 3.39
CA TRP A 44 17.61 -3.04 3.29
C TRP A 44 17.56 -2.63 1.83
N TYR A 45 16.88 -1.52 1.56
CA TYR A 45 16.77 -0.95 0.23
C TYR A 45 17.17 0.52 0.25
N GLY A 46 17.91 0.95 -0.75
CA GLY A 46 18.34 2.33 -0.88
C GLY A 46 18.69 2.72 -2.30
N LEU A 47 18.69 4.02 -2.56
CA LEU A 47 19.09 4.61 -3.82
C LEU A 47 20.55 5.08 -3.71
N ILE A 48 21.45 4.48 -4.47
CA ILE A 48 22.84 4.93 -4.61
C ILE A 48 22.94 5.82 -5.86
N ARG A 49 23.31 7.08 -5.65
CA ARG A 49 23.36 8.08 -6.73
C ARG A 49 24.75 8.28 -7.33
N THR A 50 25.78 7.84 -6.62
CA THR A 50 27.18 8.05 -7.01
C THR A 50 27.83 6.71 -7.25
N PRO A 51 28.27 6.38 -8.50
CA PRO A 51 29.12 5.23 -8.76
C PRO A 51 30.44 5.31 -7.98
N GLY A 52 31.02 4.17 -7.63
CA GLY A 52 32.29 4.10 -6.92
C GLY A 52 32.38 2.95 -5.93
N LYS A 53 33.49 2.90 -5.22
CA LYS A 53 33.74 1.87 -4.21
C LYS A 53 32.73 2.00 -3.04
N LEU A 54 32.23 0.85 -2.60
CA LEU A 54 31.35 0.68 -1.45
C LEU A 54 31.89 -0.43 -0.56
N ASP A 55 32.16 -0.09 0.70
CA ASP A 55 32.50 -1.05 1.74
C ASP A 55 31.25 -1.35 2.55
N VAL A 56 30.97 -2.63 2.83
CA VAL A 56 29.74 -3.11 3.46
C VAL A 56 30.05 -3.84 4.74
N ALA A 57 29.43 -3.43 5.84
CA ALA A 57 29.51 -4.06 7.15
C ALA A 57 28.12 -4.08 7.81
N VAL A 58 27.98 -4.93 8.83
CA VAL A 58 26.78 -4.98 9.69
C VAL A 58 27.23 -4.87 11.14
N ARG A 59 26.58 -4.00 11.90
CA ARG A 59 26.70 -3.93 13.35
C ARG A 59 25.66 -4.86 13.97
N LEU A 60 26.12 -5.77 14.81
CA LEU A 60 25.30 -6.84 15.35
C LEU A 60 25.80 -7.29 16.74
N HIS A 61 24.94 -7.99 17.46
CA HIS A 61 25.30 -8.70 18.69
C HIS A 61 25.06 -10.19 18.54
N LEU A 62 25.96 -10.97 19.11
CA LEU A 62 25.85 -12.41 19.24
C LEU A 62 26.35 -12.81 20.64
N PRO A 63 25.58 -13.57 21.43
CA PRO A 63 25.97 -13.96 22.78
C PRO A 63 27.34 -14.65 22.85
N THR A 64 28.09 -14.38 23.91
CA THR A 64 29.41 -15.01 24.14
C THR A 64 29.32 -16.53 24.04
N GLY A 65 30.23 -17.16 23.30
CA GLY A 65 30.26 -18.59 23.04
C GLY A 65 29.44 -19.06 21.83
N ALA A 66 28.52 -18.24 21.33
CA ALA A 66 27.79 -18.52 20.11
C ALA A 66 28.63 -18.21 18.86
N GLN A 67 28.29 -18.87 17.76
CA GLN A 67 28.90 -18.63 16.45
C GLN A 67 27.83 -18.63 15.37
N SER A 68 27.96 -17.70 14.42
CA SER A 68 27.13 -17.63 13.23
C SER A 68 27.95 -17.42 11.98
N ARG A 69 27.54 -18.05 10.89
CA ARG A 69 28.07 -17.77 9.55
C ARG A 69 27.00 -16.99 8.79
N LEU A 70 27.35 -15.80 8.36
CA LEU A 70 26.47 -14.86 7.66
C LEU A 70 27.00 -14.58 6.25
N SER A 71 26.12 -14.35 5.29
CA SER A 71 26.45 -13.86 3.95
C SER A 71 25.71 -12.57 3.65
N MET A 72 26.28 -11.74 2.77
CA MET A 72 25.71 -10.48 2.32
C MET A 72 25.68 -10.47 0.80
N LYS A 73 24.51 -10.11 0.22
CA LYS A 73 24.33 -9.89 -1.20
C LYS A 73 23.93 -8.44 -1.42
N VAL A 74 24.54 -7.77 -2.41
CA VAL A 74 24.24 -6.38 -2.79
C VAL A 74 23.84 -6.36 -4.26
N GLY A 75 22.56 -6.10 -4.55
CA GLY A 75 22.02 -6.34 -5.88
C GLY A 75 22.28 -7.80 -6.29
N ASP A 76 23.01 -8.01 -7.39
CA ASP A 76 23.40 -9.35 -7.86
C ASP A 76 24.77 -9.80 -7.36
N HIS A 77 25.54 -8.95 -6.67
CA HIS A 77 26.88 -9.26 -6.17
C HIS A 77 26.83 -9.95 -4.80
N GLU A 78 27.35 -11.17 -4.73
CA GLU A 78 27.52 -11.87 -3.47
C GLU A 78 28.87 -11.51 -2.84
N LEU A 79 28.85 -11.04 -1.59
CA LEU A 79 30.05 -10.77 -0.80
C LEU A 79 30.46 -12.02 0.00
N LYS A 80 31.73 -12.08 0.42
CA LYS A 80 32.26 -13.22 1.15
C LYS A 80 31.52 -13.45 2.45
N SER A 81 31.07 -14.69 2.67
CA SER A 81 30.50 -15.11 3.94
C SER A 81 31.49 -14.91 5.07
N LYS A 82 31.02 -14.49 6.23
CA LYS A 82 31.80 -14.29 7.46
C LYS A 82 31.33 -15.20 8.57
N THR A 83 32.28 -15.78 9.30
CA THR A 83 32.01 -16.45 10.57
C THR A 83 32.19 -15.42 11.68
N VAL A 84 31.12 -15.16 12.41
CA VAL A 84 31.08 -14.26 13.55
C VAL A 84 31.11 -15.09 14.81
N ARG A 85 31.92 -14.67 15.77
CA ARG A 85 31.95 -15.24 17.12
C ARG A 85 31.36 -14.25 18.11
N GLY A 86 30.54 -14.75 19.01
CA GLY A 86 29.91 -13.94 20.04
C GLY A 86 30.96 -13.31 20.96
N ALA A 87 30.67 -12.08 21.33
CA ALA A 87 31.45 -11.26 22.23
C ALA A 87 30.51 -10.47 23.14
N ASP A 88 31.06 -9.90 24.21
CA ASP A 88 30.32 -8.94 25.02
C ASP A 88 30.10 -7.64 24.22
N GLY A 89 28.83 -7.27 24.06
CA GLY A 89 28.39 -6.08 23.32
C GLY A 89 28.32 -6.23 21.79
N MET A 90 28.09 -5.10 21.14
CA MET A 90 27.95 -5.00 19.69
C MET A 90 29.29 -5.07 18.98
N VAL A 91 29.33 -5.82 17.88
CA VAL A 91 30.51 -5.93 16.99
C VAL A 91 30.16 -5.48 15.57
N THR A 92 31.13 -4.93 14.86
CA THR A 92 30.98 -4.58 13.43
C THR A 92 31.68 -5.64 12.57
N VAL A 93 30.91 -6.30 11.72
CA VAL A 93 31.37 -7.38 10.85
C VAL A 93 31.45 -6.87 9.41
N SER A 94 32.67 -6.77 8.87
CA SER A 94 32.87 -6.38 7.47
C SER A 94 32.69 -7.56 6.53
N PHE A 95 31.86 -7.38 5.49
CA PHE A 95 31.68 -8.35 4.40
C PHE A 95 32.62 -8.08 3.22
N GLY A 96 33.27 -6.93 3.18
CA GLY A 96 34.20 -6.53 2.12
C GLY A 96 33.70 -5.36 1.30
N SER A 97 34.27 -5.21 0.12
CA SER A 97 34.01 -4.10 -0.78
C SER A 97 33.50 -4.59 -2.15
N LEU A 98 32.69 -3.75 -2.80
CA LEU A 98 32.33 -3.90 -4.20
C LEU A 98 32.43 -2.53 -4.89
N ASN A 99 32.40 -2.53 -6.22
CA ASN A 99 32.29 -1.31 -6.99
C ASN A 99 30.84 -1.15 -7.49
N ILE A 100 30.22 -0.04 -7.16
CA ILE A 100 28.90 0.36 -7.71
C ILE A 100 29.18 0.99 -9.08
N GLU A 101 28.77 0.33 -10.14
CA GLU A 101 29.03 0.79 -11.50
C GLU A 101 28.00 1.81 -11.99
N GLN A 102 26.74 1.67 -11.55
CA GLN A 102 25.63 2.52 -11.98
C GLN A 102 24.83 3.05 -10.79
N ALA A 103 24.37 4.29 -10.92
CA ALA A 103 23.38 4.83 -10.00
C ALA A 103 22.06 4.06 -10.13
N GLY A 104 21.40 3.77 -8.98
CA GLY A 104 20.15 3.02 -8.99
C GLY A 104 19.73 2.53 -7.62
N GLY A 105 18.60 1.84 -7.58
CA GLY A 105 18.12 1.15 -6.40
C GLY A 105 18.92 -0.13 -6.14
N TYR A 106 19.35 -0.31 -4.89
CA TYR A 106 20.11 -1.48 -4.46
C TYR A 106 19.44 -2.15 -3.26
N ARG A 107 19.40 -3.48 -3.30
CA ARG A 107 18.99 -4.33 -2.20
C ARG A 107 20.23 -4.88 -1.51
N PHE A 108 20.29 -4.74 -0.18
CA PHE A 108 21.32 -5.27 0.70
C PHE A 108 20.72 -6.42 1.51
N ALA A 109 21.06 -7.65 1.20
CA ALA A 109 20.43 -8.85 1.77
C ALA A 109 21.39 -9.59 2.67
N LEU A 110 21.12 -9.62 3.97
CA LEU A 110 21.85 -10.39 4.98
C LEU A 110 21.15 -11.73 5.20
N SER A 111 21.86 -12.82 4.95
CA SER A 111 21.35 -14.20 5.11
C SER A 111 22.14 -14.98 6.13
N GLY A 112 21.44 -15.79 6.93
CA GLY A 112 22.01 -16.74 7.88
C GLY A 112 22.37 -18.04 7.18
N VAL A 113 23.65 -18.47 7.26
CA VAL A 113 24.13 -19.69 6.61
C VAL A 113 24.23 -20.86 7.61
N LYS A 114 24.78 -20.60 8.81
CA LYS A 114 24.94 -21.60 9.89
C LYS A 114 25.02 -20.86 11.23
N LYS A 115 24.47 -21.46 12.27
CA LYS A 115 24.54 -20.96 13.64
C LYS A 115 24.77 -22.09 14.64
N SER A 116 25.31 -21.77 15.83
CA SER A 116 25.41 -22.68 16.98
C SER A 116 24.42 -22.32 18.10
N GLY A 117 23.83 -21.09 18.08
CA GLY A 117 22.84 -20.61 19.04
C GLY A 117 21.42 -20.70 18.52
N GLN A 118 20.48 -20.13 19.26
CA GLN A 118 19.06 -20.06 18.91
C GLN A 118 18.86 -19.17 17.68
N ASP A 119 19.47 -17.99 17.66
CA ASP A 119 19.36 -16.99 16.61
C ASP A 119 20.66 -16.82 15.84
N PHE A 120 20.60 -16.26 14.63
CA PHE A 120 21.79 -15.92 13.86
C PHE A 120 22.55 -14.73 14.47
N ALA A 121 21.86 -13.68 14.84
CA ALA A 121 22.36 -12.51 15.56
C ALA A 121 21.21 -11.54 15.85
N GLU A 122 21.44 -10.62 16.79
CA GLU A 122 20.67 -9.38 16.89
C GLU A 122 21.28 -8.36 15.93
N ILE A 123 20.46 -7.71 15.09
CA ILE A 123 20.95 -6.82 14.03
C ILE A 123 20.62 -5.36 14.38
N ASP A 124 21.66 -4.57 14.63
CA ASP A 124 21.55 -3.16 14.95
C ASP A 124 21.47 -2.29 13.69
N SER A 125 22.43 -2.43 12.78
CA SER A 125 22.47 -1.59 11.58
C SER A 125 23.34 -2.16 10.45
N LEU A 126 22.97 -1.78 9.21
CA LEU A 126 23.83 -1.89 8.04
C LEU A 126 24.75 -0.66 8.00
N ILE A 127 26.06 -0.88 7.86
CA ILE A 127 27.08 0.17 7.80
C ILE A 127 27.66 0.21 6.39
N LEU A 128 27.53 1.33 5.74
CA LEU A 128 28.08 1.57 4.39
C LEU A 128 29.13 2.68 4.46
N THR A 129 30.28 2.48 3.83
CA THR A 129 31.35 3.48 3.74
C THR A 129 31.95 3.55 2.34
N GLY A 130 32.52 4.69 2.00
CA GLY A 130 33.19 4.91 0.73
C GLY A 130 32.52 5.94 -0.19
N PRO A 131 33.10 6.17 -1.38
CA PRO A 131 32.61 7.21 -2.31
C PRO A 131 31.15 7.02 -2.75
N ALA A 132 30.68 5.79 -2.90
CA ALA A 132 29.33 5.47 -3.33
C ALA A 132 28.24 5.89 -2.32
N VAL A 133 28.60 6.14 -1.04
CA VAL A 133 27.66 6.62 -0.01
C VAL A 133 27.28 8.09 -0.21
N LYS A 134 28.05 8.83 -1.02
CA LYS A 134 27.77 10.25 -1.27
C LYS A 134 26.40 10.41 -1.93
N ASN A 135 25.52 11.21 -1.29
CA ASN A 135 24.15 11.47 -1.73
C ASN A 135 23.26 10.20 -1.85
N ALA A 136 23.64 9.10 -1.22
CA ALA A 136 22.79 7.93 -1.14
C ALA A 136 21.54 8.24 -0.28
N LEU A 137 20.39 7.66 -0.65
CA LEU A 137 19.14 7.79 0.08
C LEU A 137 18.73 6.43 0.63
N PHE A 138 18.57 6.38 1.94
CA PHE A 138 18.02 5.23 2.67
C PHE A 138 16.96 5.72 3.65
N ASN A 139 16.01 4.86 3.94
CA ASN A 139 15.10 5.10 5.05
C ASN A 139 15.87 5.03 6.39
N LEU A 140 15.75 6.06 7.21
CA LEU A 140 16.35 6.16 8.55
C LEU A 140 15.30 6.29 9.65
N THR A 141 14.02 6.18 9.31
CA THR A 141 12.89 6.29 10.23
C THR A 141 12.18 4.93 10.37
N PRO A 142 11.48 4.64 11.47
CA PRO A 142 10.81 3.37 11.70
C PRO A 142 9.54 3.19 10.83
N GLN A 143 9.59 3.60 9.57
CA GLN A 143 8.50 3.53 8.62
C GLN A 143 8.91 2.67 7.42
N ARG A 144 8.22 1.54 7.22
CA ARG A 144 8.54 0.56 6.19
C ARG A 144 7.48 0.43 5.09
N GLY A 145 6.36 1.12 5.22
CA GLY A 145 5.28 1.10 4.24
C GLY A 145 5.65 1.76 2.91
N ALA A 146 4.89 1.44 1.89
CA ALA A 146 4.90 2.19 0.64
C ALA A 146 3.95 3.39 0.73
N PRO A 147 4.26 4.52 0.07
CA PRO A 147 3.31 5.63 0.00
C PRO A 147 2.06 5.20 -0.78
N SER A 148 0.88 5.63 -0.33
CA SER A 148 -0.35 5.46 -1.11
C SER A 148 -0.31 6.37 -2.35
N VAL A 149 -0.93 5.91 -3.44
CA VAL A 149 -0.99 6.60 -4.74
C VAL A 149 -2.42 6.65 -5.23
N HIS A 150 -2.82 7.79 -5.82
CA HIS A 150 -4.22 8.05 -6.12
C HIS A 150 -4.42 8.58 -7.55
N LEU A 151 -5.58 8.25 -8.11
CA LEU A 151 -6.19 8.89 -9.28
C LEU A 151 -7.37 9.72 -8.81
N ASN A 152 -7.35 11.03 -9.01
CA ASN A 152 -8.46 11.90 -8.65
C ASN A 152 -9.20 12.32 -9.92
N PHE A 153 -10.49 12.01 -9.99
CA PHE A 153 -11.34 12.30 -11.14
C PHE A 153 -12.12 13.58 -10.91
N SER A 154 -11.97 14.56 -11.80
CA SER A 154 -12.69 15.82 -11.73
C SER A 154 -14.00 15.71 -12.51
N LEU A 155 -15.09 16.12 -11.91
CA LEU A 155 -16.37 16.32 -12.61
C LEU A 155 -16.38 17.69 -13.29
N PRO A 156 -16.98 17.83 -14.49
CA PRO A 156 -17.21 19.12 -15.08
C PRO A 156 -18.11 19.99 -14.19
N ASP A 157 -17.98 21.31 -14.31
CA ASP A 157 -18.77 22.27 -13.54
C ASP A 157 -20.27 22.05 -13.75
N GLY A 158 -21.00 22.02 -12.64
CA GLY A 158 -22.44 21.81 -12.63
C GLY A 158 -22.94 20.39 -12.83
N VAL A 159 -22.03 19.43 -13.09
CA VAL A 159 -22.39 18.00 -13.21
C VAL A 159 -22.54 17.39 -11.81
N GLN A 160 -23.69 16.75 -11.59
CA GLN A 160 -23.98 15.98 -10.39
C GLN A 160 -24.01 14.47 -10.74
N ALA A 161 -23.20 13.68 -10.04
CA ALA A 161 -23.07 12.24 -10.25
C ALA A 161 -23.87 11.48 -9.20
N LYS A 162 -24.90 10.74 -9.65
CA LYS A 162 -25.64 9.83 -8.77
C LYS A 162 -25.01 8.44 -8.67
N TRP A 163 -24.27 8.01 -9.70
CA TRP A 163 -23.51 6.76 -9.72
C TRP A 163 -22.07 7.00 -10.12
N PHE A 164 -21.15 6.21 -9.55
CA PHE A 164 -19.77 6.09 -10.00
C PHE A 164 -19.45 4.61 -10.23
N TYR A 165 -19.10 4.28 -11.45
CA TYR A 165 -18.70 2.95 -11.89
C TYR A 165 -17.20 2.93 -12.20
N ASN A 166 -16.51 1.85 -11.80
CA ASN A 166 -15.11 1.62 -12.12
C ASN A 166 -14.79 0.13 -12.19
N GLU A 167 -13.74 -0.21 -12.92
CA GLU A 167 -13.20 -1.56 -13.03
C GLU A 167 -11.77 -1.61 -12.53
N VAL A 168 -11.43 -2.66 -11.78
CA VAL A 168 -10.07 -2.90 -11.27
C VAL A 168 -9.56 -4.24 -11.73
N THR A 169 -8.31 -4.26 -12.22
CA THR A 169 -7.54 -5.47 -12.53
C THR A 169 -6.24 -5.43 -11.76
N VAL A 170 -6.13 -6.19 -10.68
CA VAL A 170 -4.91 -6.28 -9.88
C VAL A 170 -3.87 -7.11 -10.64
N LYS A 171 -2.64 -6.60 -10.75
CA LYS A 171 -1.52 -7.28 -11.43
C LYS A 171 -0.49 -7.86 -10.48
N THR A 172 -0.30 -7.23 -9.32
CA THR A 172 0.53 -7.74 -8.23
C THR A 172 -0.18 -7.46 -6.91
N ASP A 173 -0.24 -8.44 -6.04
CA ASP A 173 -1.15 -8.51 -4.91
C ASP A 173 -0.46 -8.95 -3.60
N PRO A 174 0.60 -8.26 -3.14
CA PRO A 174 1.19 -8.58 -1.86
C PRO A 174 0.15 -8.45 -0.73
N VAL A 175 0.36 -9.17 0.37
CA VAL A 175 -0.48 -9.03 1.56
C VAL A 175 -0.52 -7.59 2.03
N TRP A 176 -1.61 -7.20 2.73
CA TRP A 176 -1.86 -5.85 3.25
C TRP A 176 -1.97 -4.78 2.16
N SER A 177 -2.47 -5.20 1.00
CA SER A 177 -2.75 -4.28 -0.12
C SER A 177 -4.23 -3.94 -0.20
N TYR A 178 -4.51 -2.66 -0.45
CA TYR A 178 -5.84 -2.20 -0.78
C TYR A 178 -5.83 -1.54 -2.17
N TYR A 179 -6.72 -2.03 -3.03
CA TYR A 179 -6.97 -1.51 -4.38
C TYR A 179 -8.39 -0.95 -4.39
N GLU A 180 -8.48 0.33 -4.19
CA GLU A 180 -9.75 1.02 -4.12
C GLU A 180 -10.21 1.43 -5.50
N ALA A 181 -11.42 0.97 -5.88
CA ALA A 181 -12.04 1.25 -7.16
C ALA A 181 -12.79 2.59 -7.17
N CYS A 182 -13.71 2.76 -6.21
CA CYS A 182 -14.66 3.86 -6.18
C CYS A 182 -14.59 4.59 -4.85
N GLY A 183 -13.67 5.56 -4.75
CA GLY A 183 -13.59 6.52 -3.68
C GLY A 183 -14.49 7.73 -3.92
N PHE A 184 -15.00 8.28 -2.85
CA PHE A 184 -15.84 9.48 -2.86
C PHE A 184 -15.69 10.24 -1.55
N ALA A 185 -16.19 11.47 -1.47
CA ALA A 185 -15.98 12.35 -0.32
C ALA A 185 -16.32 11.75 1.05
N ARG A 186 -17.19 10.76 1.09
CA ARG A 186 -17.70 10.16 2.34
C ARG A 186 -17.34 8.68 2.51
N GLY A 187 -16.55 8.09 1.61
CA GLY A 187 -16.22 6.68 1.75
C GLY A 187 -15.40 6.12 0.61
N TYR A 188 -15.24 4.81 0.66
CA TYR A 188 -14.39 4.05 -0.25
C TYR A 188 -14.93 2.65 -0.51
N PHE A 189 -14.66 2.14 -1.72
CA PHE A 189 -15.11 0.84 -2.18
C PHE A 189 -14.05 0.16 -3.06
N GLY A 190 -13.61 -1.04 -2.69
CA GLY A 190 -12.59 -1.78 -3.43
C GLY A 190 -12.32 -3.17 -2.89
N ILE A 191 -11.12 -3.68 -3.14
CA ILE A 191 -10.68 -5.04 -2.76
C ILE A 191 -9.36 -5.02 -1.99
N GLN A 192 -9.24 -5.91 -1.02
CA GLN A 192 -8.07 -6.04 -0.16
C GLN A 192 -7.47 -7.45 -0.20
N VAL A 193 -6.16 -7.52 0.07
CA VAL A 193 -5.43 -8.74 0.46
C VAL A 193 -5.10 -8.62 1.94
N ASN A 194 -5.83 -9.32 2.78
CA ASN A 194 -5.73 -9.21 4.24
C ASN A 194 -4.74 -10.21 4.83
N SER A 195 -4.57 -11.37 4.18
CA SER A 195 -3.58 -12.39 4.54
C SER A 195 -3.25 -13.24 3.30
N PRO A 196 -2.31 -14.19 3.38
CA PRO A 196 -2.04 -15.12 2.29
C PRO A 196 -3.27 -15.95 1.85
N THR A 197 -4.27 -16.08 2.74
CA THR A 197 -5.47 -16.91 2.51
C THR A 197 -6.78 -16.12 2.54
N GLU A 198 -6.75 -14.82 2.83
CA GLU A 198 -7.95 -14.01 2.96
C GLU A 198 -7.91 -12.78 2.06
N ARG A 199 -8.94 -12.65 1.24
CA ARG A 199 -9.22 -11.51 0.36
C ARG A 199 -10.62 -10.99 0.64
N ARG A 200 -10.80 -9.68 0.56
CA ARG A 200 -12.07 -9.02 0.86
C ARG A 200 -12.51 -8.08 -0.24
N ILE A 201 -13.81 -7.94 -0.36
CA ILE A 201 -14.47 -6.75 -0.93
C ILE A 201 -14.82 -5.88 0.28
N ILE A 202 -14.48 -4.58 0.25
CA ILE A 202 -14.68 -3.66 1.37
C ILE A 202 -15.40 -2.40 0.90
N PHE A 203 -16.48 -2.02 1.59
CA PHE A 203 -17.22 -0.78 1.40
C PHE A 203 -17.43 -0.11 2.74
N SER A 204 -16.99 1.14 2.88
CA SER A 204 -17.08 1.89 4.13
C SER A 204 -17.49 3.33 3.89
N VAL A 205 -18.20 3.91 4.87
CA VAL A 205 -18.69 5.29 4.82
C VAL A 205 -18.34 5.99 6.13
N TRP A 206 -17.68 7.16 6.07
CA TRP A 206 -17.27 7.92 7.24
C TRP A 206 -18.43 8.60 7.94
N ASP A 207 -18.39 8.60 9.28
CA ASP A 207 -19.26 9.39 10.14
C ASP A 207 -19.10 10.91 9.85
N SER A 208 -20.03 11.70 10.29
CA SER A 208 -19.90 13.16 10.28
C SER A 208 -19.16 13.64 11.52
N GLY A 209 -18.48 14.77 11.41
CA GLY A 209 -17.71 15.33 12.51
C GLY A 209 -16.22 15.12 12.39
N THR A 210 -15.50 15.28 13.49
CA THR A 210 -14.03 15.33 13.53
C THR A 210 -13.40 14.35 14.53
N GLU A 211 -14.17 13.38 15.06
CA GLU A 211 -13.62 12.36 15.95
C GLU A 211 -12.62 11.48 15.16
N PRO A 212 -11.33 11.46 15.55
CA PRO A 212 -10.31 10.83 14.72
C PRO A 212 -10.17 9.32 14.93
N THR A 213 -10.55 8.79 16.10
CA THR A 213 -10.12 7.43 16.48
C THR A 213 -11.19 6.55 17.13
N ASP A 214 -12.13 7.14 17.85
CA ASP A 214 -13.04 6.42 18.75
C ASP A 214 -14.51 6.67 18.38
N ARG A 215 -15.11 5.71 17.68
CA ARG A 215 -16.48 5.83 17.22
C ARG A 215 -17.51 5.94 18.36
N ASP A 216 -17.21 5.43 19.54
CA ASP A 216 -18.13 5.51 20.69
C ASP A 216 -18.25 6.95 21.22
N LYS A 217 -17.30 7.82 20.86
CA LYS A 217 -17.37 9.26 21.16
C LYS A 217 -18.14 10.08 20.11
N VAL A 218 -18.48 9.49 18.99
CA VAL A 218 -19.27 10.15 17.95
C VAL A 218 -20.73 10.20 18.39
N SER A 219 -21.32 11.39 18.42
CA SER A 219 -22.76 11.52 18.76
C SER A 219 -23.62 10.78 17.73
N ALA A 220 -24.71 10.18 18.18
CA ALA A 220 -25.60 9.37 17.35
C ALA A 220 -26.09 10.12 16.08
N GLU A 221 -26.27 11.43 16.15
CA GLU A 221 -26.67 12.27 15.02
C GLU A 221 -25.58 12.44 13.93
N ASN A 222 -24.32 12.08 14.26
CA ASN A 222 -23.17 12.11 13.35
C ASN A 222 -22.82 10.73 12.81
N GLN A 223 -23.31 9.66 13.47
CA GLN A 223 -22.97 8.30 13.08
C GLN A 223 -23.69 7.88 11.79
N VAL A 224 -22.94 7.25 10.92
CA VAL A 224 -23.47 6.54 9.75
C VAL A 224 -24.30 5.34 10.20
N GLN A 225 -25.47 5.15 9.58
CA GLN A 225 -26.41 4.08 9.88
C GLN A 225 -26.46 3.07 8.76
N LEU A 226 -26.38 1.78 9.10
CA LEU A 226 -26.63 0.71 8.14
C LEU A 226 -28.12 0.70 7.75
N ILE A 227 -28.40 0.71 6.44
CA ILE A 227 -29.76 0.59 5.90
C ILE A 227 -30.01 -0.84 5.43
N ALA A 228 -29.06 -1.40 4.66
CA ALA A 228 -29.15 -2.75 4.13
C ALA A 228 -27.75 -3.34 3.91
N LYS A 229 -27.67 -4.67 3.87
CA LYS A 229 -26.45 -5.39 3.49
C LYS A 229 -26.75 -6.62 2.65
N GLY A 230 -25.80 -7.02 1.84
CA GLY A 230 -25.86 -8.25 1.06
C GLY A 230 -25.71 -9.52 1.94
N PRO A 231 -26.03 -10.69 1.38
CA PRO A 231 -25.77 -11.97 2.05
C PRO A 231 -24.28 -12.11 2.40
N ASP A 232 -24.01 -12.69 3.59
CA ASP A 232 -22.68 -12.99 4.11
C ASP A 232 -21.75 -11.76 4.30
N VAL A 233 -22.26 -10.56 4.09
CA VAL A 233 -21.51 -9.32 4.36
C VAL A 233 -21.44 -9.08 5.86
N PHE A 234 -20.22 -8.96 6.38
CA PHE A 234 -19.95 -8.51 7.74
C PHE A 234 -20.09 -6.99 7.84
N VAL A 235 -20.68 -6.49 8.92
CA VAL A 235 -20.83 -5.05 9.17
C VAL A 235 -20.41 -4.72 10.60
N SER A 236 -19.67 -3.64 10.77
CA SER A 236 -19.24 -3.10 12.07
C SER A 236 -19.07 -1.57 11.99
N GLY A 237 -18.65 -0.95 13.08
CA GLY A 237 -18.02 0.36 13.07
C GLY A 237 -16.51 0.22 12.90
N PHE A 238 -15.85 1.31 12.50
CA PHE A 238 -14.40 1.43 12.51
C PHE A 238 -13.96 2.74 13.18
N GLY A 239 -12.68 2.75 13.60
CA GLY A 239 -11.98 3.89 14.18
C GLY A 239 -10.50 3.87 13.76
N ASN A 240 -9.68 4.71 14.39
CA ASN A 240 -8.22 4.89 14.21
C ASN A 240 -7.80 5.79 13.04
N GLU A 241 -8.53 5.86 11.94
CA GLU A 241 -8.27 6.74 10.79
C GLU A 241 -9.53 7.54 10.41
N GLY A 242 -10.14 8.19 11.39
CA GLY A 242 -11.51 8.64 11.33
C GLY A 242 -12.43 7.52 11.82
N THR A 243 -13.74 7.78 11.83
CA THR A 243 -14.75 6.84 12.29
C THR A 243 -15.83 6.64 11.23
N GLY A 244 -16.52 5.48 11.25
CA GLY A 244 -17.57 5.24 10.27
C GLY A 244 -18.22 3.86 10.34
N GLY A 245 -19.09 3.60 9.37
CA GLY A 245 -19.65 2.28 9.09
C GLY A 245 -18.73 1.50 8.15
N HIS A 246 -18.37 0.29 8.56
CA HIS A 246 -17.56 -0.65 7.80
C HIS A 246 -18.40 -1.83 7.34
N SER A 247 -18.17 -2.27 6.12
CA SER A 247 -18.66 -3.55 5.62
C SER A 247 -17.60 -4.28 4.82
N HIS A 248 -17.54 -5.61 4.94
CA HIS A 248 -16.74 -6.43 4.04
C HIS A 248 -17.39 -7.78 3.77
N LEU A 249 -17.06 -8.33 2.60
CA LEU A 249 -17.35 -9.69 2.21
C LEU A 249 -16.02 -10.42 1.97
N ILE A 250 -15.81 -11.57 2.64
CA ILE A 250 -14.70 -12.45 2.29
C ILE A 250 -15.01 -13.03 0.91
N TYR A 251 -14.17 -12.69 -0.07
CA TYR A 251 -14.38 -13.07 -1.46
C TYR A 251 -13.04 -13.40 -2.13
N PRO A 252 -12.84 -14.60 -2.69
CA PRO A 252 -11.57 -15.06 -3.24
C PRO A 252 -11.32 -14.50 -4.65
N TRP A 253 -11.31 -13.18 -4.77
CA TRP A 253 -10.98 -12.52 -6.03
C TRP A 253 -9.56 -12.91 -6.49
N LYS A 254 -9.30 -12.88 -7.79
CA LYS A 254 -8.07 -13.39 -8.39
C LYS A 254 -7.28 -12.28 -9.08
N THR A 255 -5.98 -12.33 -8.93
CA THR A 255 -5.02 -11.49 -9.65
C THR A 255 -5.14 -11.75 -11.15
N GLY A 256 -5.15 -10.67 -11.93
CA GLY A 256 -5.32 -10.72 -13.39
C GLY A 256 -6.77 -10.70 -13.86
N GLU A 257 -7.74 -10.98 -13.00
CA GLU A 257 -9.17 -10.85 -13.34
C GLU A 257 -9.66 -9.41 -13.14
N THR A 258 -10.61 -8.98 -13.97
CA THR A 258 -11.21 -7.64 -13.86
C THR A 258 -12.51 -7.70 -13.06
N TYR A 259 -12.60 -6.86 -12.04
CA TYR A 259 -13.79 -6.75 -11.19
C TYR A 259 -14.45 -5.40 -11.36
N ARG A 260 -15.79 -5.36 -11.24
CA ARG A 260 -16.63 -4.20 -11.52
C ARG A 260 -17.29 -3.71 -10.23
N PHE A 261 -17.23 -2.41 -10.02
CA PHE A 261 -17.72 -1.72 -8.83
C PHE A 261 -18.67 -0.60 -9.21
N LEU A 262 -19.70 -0.41 -8.43
CA LEU A 262 -20.62 0.70 -8.56
C LEU A 262 -20.96 1.26 -7.18
N VAL A 263 -20.81 2.56 -7.00
CA VAL A 263 -21.34 3.30 -5.86
C VAL A 263 -22.48 4.20 -6.32
N SER A 264 -23.59 4.16 -5.62
CA SER A 264 -24.70 5.13 -5.79
C SER A 264 -24.79 6.09 -4.61
N ALA A 265 -25.28 7.28 -4.87
CA ALA A 265 -25.63 8.29 -3.86
C ALA A 265 -27.05 8.79 -4.09
N GLN A 266 -27.89 8.66 -3.07
CA GLN A 266 -29.26 9.13 -3.06
C GLN A 266 -29.44 10.15 -1.92
N PRO A 267 -29.53 11.46 -2.22
CA PRO A 267 -29.85 12.46 -1.23
C PRO A 267 -31.22 12.24 -0.60
N GLU A 268 -31.29 12.35 0.74
CA GLU A 268 -32.50 12.21 1.52
C GLU A 268 -32.53 13.29 2.62
N GLY A 269 -33.12 14.45 2.31
CA GLY A 269 -33.11 15.62 3.20
C GLY A 269 -31.67 16.08 3.49
N ASN A 270 -31.28 16.07 4.76
CA ASN A 270 -29.92 16.45 5.21
C ASN A 270 -28.99 15.23 5.34
N SER A 271 -29.30 14.14 4.67
CA SER A 271 -28.52 12.89 4.64
C SER A 271 -28.33 12.43 3.21
N THR A 272 -27.39 11.54 2.99
CA THR A 272 -27.23 10.81 1.72
C THR A 272 -27.15 9.32 2.00
N ILE A 273 -27.89 8.52 1.26
CA ILE A 273 -27.74 7.08 1.24
C ILE A 273 -26.68 6.71 0.20
N TYR A 274 -25.58 6.12 0.66
CA TYR A 274 -24.54 5.57 -0.19
C TYR A 274 -24.65 4.05 -0.24
N THR A 275 -24.67 3.49 -1.46
CA THR A 275 -24.82 2.05 -1.65
C THR A 275 -23.71 1.53 -2.55
N GLY A 276 -23.01 0.50 -2.09
CA GLY A 276 -21.98 -0.20 -2.85
C GLY A 276 -22.52 -1.49 -3.47
N TYR A 277 -22.36 -1.64 -4.78
CA TYR A 277 -22.71 -2.84 -5.54
C TYR A 277 -21.46 -3.41 -6.21
N PHE A 278 -21.32 -4.74 -6.14
CA PHE A 278 -20.25 -5.49 -6.78
C PHE A 278 -20.84 -6.45 -7.82
N TYR A 279 -20.21 -6.54 -8.99
CA TYR A 279 -20.60 -7.52 -9.99
C TYR A 279 -19.90 -8.85 -9.71
N PHE A 280 -20.68 -9.88 -9.42
CA PHE A 280 -20.21 -11.24 -9.18
C PHE A 280 -20.06 -11.98 -10.52
N PRO A 281 -18.81 -12.18 -11.05
CA PRO A 281 -18.62 -12.80 -12.35
C PRO A 281 -19.25 -14.19 -12.45
N GLU A 282 -19.16 -14.99 -11.40
CA GLU A 282 -19.70 -16.35 -11.34
C GLU A 282 -21.23 -16.43 -11.33
N LYS A 283 -21.89 -15.32 -10.96
CA LYS A 283 -23.36 -15.21 -10.94
C LYS A 283 -23.89 -14.43 -12.15
N HIS A 284 -22.99 -13.81 -12.92
CA HIS A 284 -23.34 -12.86 -13.98
C HIS A 284 -24.34 -11.78 -13.51
N ALA A 285 -24.19 -11.30 -12.27
CA ALA A 285 -25.15 -10.41 -11.65
C ALA A 285 -24.49 -9.40 -10.69
N TRP A 286 -25.11 -8.23 -10.59
CA TRP A 286 -24.82 -7.27 -9.54
C TRP A 286 -25.41 -7.74 -8.21
N GLY A 287 -24.66 -7.58 -7.14
CA GLY A 287 -25.11 -7.82 -5.77
C GLY A 287 -24.81 -6.65 -4.85
N LEU A 288 -25.69 -6.44 -3.88
CA LEU A 288 -25.51 -5.46 -2.82
C LEU A 288 -24.35 -5.90 -1.92
N ILE A 289 -23.43 -4.98 -1.62
CA ILE A 289 -22.51 -5.13 -0.51
C ILE A 289 -23.13 -4.49 0.74
N ALA A 290 -23.27 -3.17 0.78
CA ALA A 290 -23.97 -2.51 1.85
C ALA A 290 -24.56 -1.17 1.40
N SER A 291 -25.55 -0.70 2.15
CA SER A 291 -26.16 0.62 2.02
C SER A 291 -26.10 1.33 3.36
N PHE A 292 -25.52 2.53 3.37
CA PHE A 292 -25.35 3.35 4.57
C PHE A 292 -25.99 4.72 4.40
N ARG A 293 -26.73 5.19 5.42
CA ARG A 293 -27.19 6.58 5.52
C ARG A 293 -26.13 7.41 6.22
N ALA A 294 -25.55 8.38 5.51
CA ALA A 294 -24.59 9.34 6.02
C ALA A 294 -25.32 10.65 6.40
N PRO A 295 -25.38 11.00 7.70
CA PRO A 295 -26.02 12.24 8.13
C PRO A 295 -25.17 13.46 7.76
N LYS A 296 -25.80 14.65 7.79
CA LYS A 296 -25.15 15.95 7.54
C LYS A 296 -24.40 15.99 6.20
N ASP A 297 -25.05 15.45 5.15
CA ASP A 297 -24.54 15.42 3.78
C ASP A 297 -25.55 16.03 2.79
N GLY A 298 -26.57 15.29 2.36
CA GLY A 298 -27.64 15.76 1.47
C GLY A 298 -27.18 15.98 0.01
N GLY A 299 -25.98 15.55 -0.36
CA GLY A 299 -25.39 15.75 -1.70
C GLY A 299 -25.26 14.47 -2.51
N TYR A 300 -24.96 14.63 -3.79
CA TYR A 300 -24.55 13.55 -4.69
C TYR A 300 -23.06 13.21 -4.53
N LEU A 301 -22.55 12.26 -5.32
CA LEU A 301 -21.15 11.85 -5.34
C LEU A 301 -20.27 13.04 -5.73
N ARG A 302 -19.17 13.21 -5.00
CA ARG A 302 -18.15 14.26 -5.20
C ARG A 302 -16.79 13.77 -4.77
N HIS A 303 -15.72 14.42 -5.23
CA HIS A 303 -14.32 14.03 -4.94
C HIS A 303 -14.08 12.55 -5.27
N LEU A 304 -14.33 12.17 -6.53
CA LEU A 304 -14.16 10.82 -6.99
C LEU A 304 -12.67 10.47 -7.12
N TYR A 305 -12.28 9.30 -6.64
CA TYR A 305 -10.89 8.86 -6.71
C TYR A 305 -10.76 7.33 -6.73
N SER A 306 -9.56 6.87 -7.01
CA SER A 306 -9.12 5.48 -6.83
C SER A 306 -7.73 5.48 -6.23
N PHE A 307 -7.33 4.42 -5.51
CA PHE A 307 -5.98 4.33 -4.97
C PHE A 307 -5.42 2.91 -4.88
N ASN A 308 -4.09 2.83 -4.75
CA ASN A 308 -3.37 1.66 -4.22
C ASN A 308 -2.72 2.02 -2.89
N GLU A 309 -2.83 1.14 -1.91
CA GLU A 309 -2.30 1.37 -0.57
C GLU A 309 -1.65 0.12 0.03
N ASP A 310 -0.61 0.34 0.84
CA ASP A 310 -0.02 -0.57 1.81
C ASP A 310 -0.62 -0.23 3.18
N PHE A 311 -1.77 -0.83 3.54
CA PHE A 311 -2.55 -0.38 4.70
C PHE A 311 -1.95 -0.80 6.04
N GLU A 312 -1.08 -1.83 6.09
CA GLU A 312 -0.34 -2.20 7.31
C GLU A 312 0.97 -1.42 7.46
N GLY A 313 1.50 -0.89 6.36
CA GLY A 313 2.67 -0.03 6.37
C GLY A 313 3.99 -0.73 6.71
N SER A 314 4.12 -2.04 6.48
CA SER A 314 5.28 -2.83 6.91
C SER A 314 5.99 -3.60 5.81
N ASN A 315 5.41 -3.71 4.61
CA ASN A 315 5.98 -4.47 3.49
C ASN A 315 6.13 -3.65 2.19
N GLY A 316 6.50 -2.39 2.31
CA GLY A 316 6.67 -1.48 1.19
C GLY A 316 7.77 -1.85 0.19
N GLN A 317 8.60 -2.87 0.46
CA GLN A 317 9.52 -3.45 -0.52
C GLN A 317 8.78 -4.30 -1.57
N GLN A 318 7.55 -4.67 -1.34
CA GLN A 318 6.72 -5.41 -2.30
C GLN A 318 5.94 -4.43 -3.17
N ARG A 319 6.00 -4.65 -4.48
CA ARG A 319 5.33 -3.78 -5.46
C ARG A 319 3.84 -4.11 -5.52
N ARG A 320 3.02 -3.07 -5.45
CA ARG A 320 1.59 -3.09 -5.78
C ARG A 320 1.38 -2.48 -7.15
N LEU A 321 0.60 -3.15 -7.98
CA LEU A 321 0.23 -2.68 -9.32
C LEU A 321 -1.20 -3.10 -9.63
N ALA A 322 -2.04 -2.14 -9.96
CA ALA A 322 -3.38 -2.38 -10.48
C ALA A 322 -3.71 -1.46 -11.65
N GLU A 323 -4.51 -1.97 -12.57
CA GLU A 323 -5.12 -1.19 -13.65
C GLU A 323 -6.55 -0.83 -13.27
N PHE A 324 -6.92 0.41 -13.58
CA PHE A 324 -8.24 0.99 -13.36
C PHE A 324 -8.81 1.40 -14.71
N GLY A 325 -9.97 0.90 -15.08
CA GLY A 325 -10.51 1.11 -16.42
C GLY A 325 -11.99 1.34 -16.46
N ASN A 326 -12.45 1.87 -17.58
CA ASN A 326 -13.87 2.04 -17.85
C ASN A 326 -14.60 2.85 -16.77
N GLN A 327 -14.00 3.99 -16.34
CA GLN A 327 -14.59 4.87 -15.35
C GLN A 327 -15.76 5.65 -15.94
N TRP A 328 -16.95 5.54 -15.33
CA TRP A 328 -18.13 6.24 -15.72
C TRP A 328 -18.90 6.82 -14.54
N ILE A 329 -19.55 7.94 -14.75
CA ILE A 329 -20.59 8.41 -13.85
C ILE A 329 -21.93 8.34 -14.54
N LYS A 330 -23.00 8.13 -13.77
CA LYS A 330 -24.37 8.39 -14.21
C LYS A 330 -24.83 9.68 -13.54
N THR A 331 -25.20 10.64 -14.36
CA THR A 331 -25.64 11.96 -13.90
C THR A 331 -27.09 11.93 -13.38
N THR A 332 -27.52 13.00 -12.72
CA THR A 332 -28.89 13.11 -12.19
C THR A 332 -29.98 13.17 -13.28
N ASP A 333 -29.62 13.53 -14.49
CA ASP A 333 -30.49 13.48 -15.68
C ASP A 333 -30.36 12.15 -16.48
N ASP A 334 -29.86 11.10 -15.81
CA ASP A 334 -29.77 9.72 -16.29
C ASP A 334 -28.80 9.47 -17.46
N LYS A 335 -27.88 10.40 -17.73
CA LYS A 335 -26.87 10.24 -18.79
C LYS A 335 -25.61 9.61 -18.23
N TRP A 336 -25.02 8.71 -19.01
CA TRP A 336 -23.68 8.20 -18.74
C TRP A 336 -22.62 9.14 -19.31
N MET A 337 -21.58 9.41 -18.52
CA MET A 337 -20.41 10.21 -18.89
C MET A 337 -19.14 9.47 -18.52
N GLU A 338 -18.25 9.25 -19.48
CA GLU A 338 -16.97 8.59 -19.28
C GLU A 338 -15.94 9.56 -18.67
N LEU A 339 -15.19 9.09 -17.69
CA LEU A 339 -14.09 9.84 -17.07
C LEU A 339 -12.76 9.34 -17.65
N THR A 340 -12.16 10.13 -18.53
CA THR A 340 -10.92 9.77 -19.24
C THR A 340 -9.69 10.52 -18.76
N LYS A 341 -9.86 11.39 -17.76
CA LYS A 341 -8.80 12.20 -17.16
C LYS A 341 -8.72 11.98 -15.66
N ALA A 342 -7.51 11.89 -15.15
CA ALA A 342 -7.25 11.80 -13.73
C ALA A 342 -6.03 12.63 -13.35
N ARG A 343 -6.02 13.17 -12.12
CA ARG A 343 -4.87 13.84 -11.53
C ARG A 343 -4.20 12.89 -10.55
N PHE A 344 -2.91 12.69 -10.73
CA PHE A 344 -2.10 11.85 -9.85
C PHE A 344 -1.78 12.57 -8.54
N THR A 345 -1.96 11.88 -7.41
CA THR A 345 -1.47 12.31 -6.10
C THR A 345 -0.88 11.15 -5.32
N HIS A 346 -0.14 11.44 -4.25
CA HIS A 346 0.48 10.43 -3.41
C HIS A 346 0.74 10.96 -1.99
N THR A 347 0.95 10.06 -1.04
CA THR A 347 1.29 10.37 0.35
C THR A 347 2.80 10.44 0.62
N ALA A 348 3.66 10.39 -0.42
CA ALA A 348 5.12 10.48 -0.28
C ALA A 348 5.57 11.88 0.15
N ARG A 349 5.17 12.28 1.37
CA ARG A 349 5.52 13.52 2.08
C ARG A 349 5.97 13.17 3.49
N GLY A 350 6.62 14.08 4.19
CA GLY A 350 7.09 13.82 5.55
C GLY A 350 8.04 12.63 5.61
N ILE A 351 7.63 11.56 6.27
CA ILE A 351 8.42 10.34 6.46
C ILE A 351 8.64 9.54 5.17
N TYR A 352 7.75 9.66 4.19
CA TYR A 352 7.85 8.99 2.88
C TYR A 352 8.52 9.83 1.79
N LYS A 353 9.01 11.04 2.10
CA LYS A 353 9.53 11.99 1.12
C LYS A 353 10.60 11.42 0.17
N ASP A 354 11.38 10.44 0.65
CA ASP A 354 12.48 9.82 -0.09
C ASP A 354 12.04 8.56 -0.87
N ARG A 355 10.77 8.16 -0.78
CA ARG A 355 10.19 7.05 -1.53
C ARG A 355 9.80 7.53 -2.93
N LEU A 356 10.55 7.08 -3.95
CA LEU A 356 10.34 7.41 -5.36
C LEU A 356 9.56 6.31 -6.12
N ASP A 357 9.28 5.21 -5.47
CA ASP A 357 8.56 4.05 -5.99
C ASP A 357 7.04 4.24 -5.87
N ARG A 358 6.57 5.26 -6.56
CA ARG A 358 5.18 5.68 -6.67
C ARG A 358 4.89 6.15 -8.07
N GLY A 359 3.81 5.70 -8.67
CA GLY A 359 3.57 6.07 -10.05
C GLY A 359 2.16 5.80 -10.53
N ALA A 360 1.86 6.42 -11.65
CA ALA A 360 0.66 6.22 -12.44
C ALA A 360 0.96 6.40 -13.93
N GLY A 361 0.07 5.93 -14.77
CA GLY A 361 0.16 6.11 -16.21
C GLY A 361 -1.01 5.42 -16.91
N VAL A 362 -0.83 5.12 -18.19
CA VAL A 362 -1.86 4.51 -19.04
C VAL A 362 -1.31 3.27 -19.73
N ILE A 363 -2.09 2.19 -19.75
CA ILE A 363 -1.85 0.98 -20.53
C ILE A 363 -3.12 0.72 -21.35
N GLY A 364 -3.02 0.86 -22.68
CA GLY A 364 -4.20 0.78 -23.54
C GLY A 364 -5.23 1.87 -23.22
N ASP A 365 -6.42 1.48 -22.86
CA ASP A 365 -7.53 2.36 -22.44
C ASP A 365 -7.74 2.41 -20.92
N ARG A 366 -6.76 1.94 -20.13
CA ARG A 366 -6.83 1.86 -18.66
C ARG A 366 -5.75 2.71 -18.00
N PHE A 367 -6.09 3.37 -16.90
CA PHE A 367 -5.08 3.91 -16.00
C PHE A 367 -4.40 2.78 -15.24
N TYR A 368 -3.18 2.99 -14.77
CA TYR A 368 -2.57 2.15 -13.75
C TYR A 368 -2.06 2.99 -12.58
N LEU A 369 -2.02 2.38 -11.42
CA LEU A 369 -1.33 2.86 -10.23
C LEU A 369 -0.31 1.82 -9.78
N THR A 370 0.86 2.31 -9.33
CA THR A 370 1.89 1.44 -8.75
C THR A 370 2.57 2.12 -7.56
N ASN A 371 2.82 1.36 -6.51
CA ASN A 371 3.57 1.81 -5.34
C ASN A 371 4.34 0.66 -4.70
N GLY A 372 5.44 1.00 -4.01
CA GLY A 372 6.33 0.01 -3.41
C GLY A 372 7.30 -0.64 -4.40
N GLY A 373 8.14 -1.55 -3.90
CA GLY A 373 9.11 -2.30 -4.69
C GLY A 373 10.39 -1.55 -5.04
N PHE A 374 10.59 -0.35 -4.53
CA PHE A 374 11.78 0.50 -4.74
C PHE A 374 12.14 0.76 -6.20
N LYS A 375 11.16 0.67 -7.10
CA LYS A 375 11.32 1.03 -8.50
C LYS A 375 10.80 2.44 -8.71
N ALA A 376 11.69 3.39 -8.95
CA ALA A 376 11.32 4.78 -9.21
C ALA A 376 10.49 4.91 -10.49
N GLU A 377 9.49 5.78 -10.43
CA GLU A 377 8.63 6.18 -11.55
C GLU A 377 8.80 7.68 -11.80
N SER A 378 8.40 8.15 -12.98
CA SER A 378 8.69 9.51 -13.46
C SER A 378 7.51 10.49 -13.39
N ILE A 379 6.40 10.11 -12.79
CA ILE A 379 5.24 11.00 -12.65
C ILE A 379 5.33 11.87 -11.39
N GLU A 380 4.95 13.13 -11.51
CA GLU A 380 5.02 14.09 -10.41
C GLU A 380 3.65 14.31 -9.74
N PHE A 381 3.69 14.84 -8.53
CA PHE A 381 2.48 15.16 -7.77
C PHE A 381 1.65 16.25 -8.49
N ASN A 382 0.37 16.00 -8.69
CA ASN A 382 -0.62 16.79 -9.43
C ASN A 382 -0.53 16.73 -10.96
N ASP A 383 0.33 15.87 -11.54
CA ASP A 383 0.28 15.64 -12.98
C ASP A 383 -1.09 15.11 -13.41
N GLU A 384 -1.60 15.66 -14.51
CA GLU A 384 -2.79 15.16 -15.19
C GLU A 384 -2.41 14.07 -16.19
N ILE A 385 -3.08 12.94 -16.12
CA ILE A 385 -2.98 11.85 -17.07
C ILE A 385 -4.32 11.62 -17.77
N SER A 386 -4.26 11.28 -19.06
CA SER A 386 -5.44 11.03 -19.88
C SER A 386 -5.31 9.69 -20.58
N ARG A 387 -6.38 8.92 -20.60
CA ARG A 387 -6.48 7.66 -21.34
C ARG A 387 -7.42 7.83 -22.54
N PRO A 388 -7.32 6.99 -23.57
CA PRO A 388 -8.35 6.88 -24.59
C PRO A 388 -9.72 6.55 -23.99
N ALA A 389 -10.77 7.07 -24.59
CA ALA A 389 -12.12 6.66 -24.24
C ALA A 389 -12.35 5.19 -24.66
N SER A 390 -12.96 4.41 -23.77
CA SER A 390 -13.38 3.05 -24.09
C SER A 390 -14.65 3.02 -24.93
N GLY A 391 -15.54 3.99 -24.71
CA GLY A 391 -16.88 4.04 -25.28
C GLY A 391 -17.81 2.94 -24.78
N HIS A 392 -17.35 2.09 -23.84
CA HIS A 392 -18.12 0.95 -23.33
C HIS A 392 -18.97 1.39 -22.14
N ILE A 393 -20.19 1.88 -22.44
CA ILE A 393 -21.16 2.25 -21.40
C ILE A 393 -21.42 1.01 -20.51
N PRO A 394 -21.35 1.15 -19.18
CA PRO A 394 -21.61 0.03 -18.27
C PRO A 394 -23.04 -0.49 -18.41
N ASP A 395 -23.16 -1.81 -18.55
CA ASP A 395 -24.43 -2.51 -18.41
C ASP A 395 -24.66 -2.80 -16.92
N VAL A 396 -25.64 -2.10 -16.34
CA VAL A 396 -25.93 -2.15 -14.90
C VAL A 396 -27.40 -2.48 -14.69
N GLU A 397 -27.67 -3.72 -14.34
CA GLU A 397 -28.97 -4.20 -13.87
C GLU A 397 -28.87 -4.46 -12.36
N LEU A 398 -29.33 -3.51 -11.55
CA LEU A 398 -29.30 -3.64 -10.08
C LEU A 398 -30.44 -4.53 -9.57
N PRO A 399 -30.27 -5.22 -8.43
CA PRO A 399 -31.33 -5.97 -7.79
C PRO A 399 -32.55 -5.09 -7.48
N VAL A 400 -33.73 -5.55 -7.82
CA VAL A 400 -34.99 -4.76 -7.74
C VAL A 400 -35.39 -4.39 -6.31
N ASP A 401 -34.87 -5.05 -5.27
CA ASP A 401 -35.29 -4.90 -3.87
C ASP A 401 -34.29 -4.15 -2.98
N ALA A 402 -33.24 -3.54 -3.54
CA ALA A 402 -32.23 -2.83 -2.75
C ALA A 402 -32.74 -1.51 -2.10
N ASP A 403 -33.84 -0.94 -2.59
CA ASP A 403 -34.39 0.34 -2.14
C ASP A 403 -35.63 0.21 -1.22
N LYS A 404 -36.03 -1.02 -0.84
CA LYS A 404 -37.29 -1.25 -0.09
C LYS A 404 -37.20 -2.13 1.17
N GLN A 405 -36.00 -2.39 1.69
CA GLN A 405 -35.89 -3.10 2.97
C GLN A 405 -35.28 -2.23 4.05
#